data_6dc6da9a151fab22c600bc35ee57f8d6
#
_entry.id   6dc6da9a151fab22c600bc35ee57f8d6
#
_cell.length_a   1.000
_cell.length_b   1.000
_cell.length_c   1.000
_cell.angle_alpha   90.00
_cell.angle_beta   90.00
_cell.angle_gamma   90.00
#
_symmetry.space_group_name_H-M   'P 1'
#
loop_
_entity.id
_entity.type
_entity.pdbx_description
1 polymer ?
#
loop_
_entity_poly.entity_id
_entity_poly.type
_entity_poly.pdbx_seq_one_letter_code
_entity_poly.pdbx_strand_id
1 'polypeptide(L)'
;MTALRVRSFSVVALAVALVVAPAMAQVPNFDDRPTGFLSLSAGGMPPDSWGGTSLGTAKRLVSALPAAPRSRALRDVQFKVMVSELAPPAPDGSPPPSLFARKVDRLAAMGEAENLNEMVRSAGGYADPAVAAAVVNSLMLAGENE
;
A
#
# COMPACT_ATOMS: atom_id res chain seq x y z
N MET A 1 55.11 49.13 43.25
CA MET A 1 54.30 49.22 42.02
C MET A 1 54.13 47.83 41.44
N THR A 2 53.00 47.19 41.78
CA THR A 2 52.72 45.78 41.45
C THR A 2 51.56 45.74 40.45
N ALA A 3 51.85 45.36 39.20
CA ALA A 3 50.82 45.25 38.14
C ALA A 3 50.06 43.96 38.23
N LEU A 4 48.74 44.07 38.44
CA LEU A 4 47.81 42.99 38.48
C LEU A 4 47.42 42.57 37.06
N ARG A 5 47.83 41.39 36.60
CA ARG A 5 47.42 40.83 35.31
C ARG A 5 46.06 40.14 35.48
N VAL A 6 45.02 40.71 34.92
CA VAL A 6 43.73 40.10 34.78
C VAL A 6 43.77 39.09 33.62
N ARG A 7 43.58 37.82 33.88
CA ARG A 7 43.41 36.76 32.89
C ARG A 7 41.94 36.67 32.51
N SER A 8 41.63 37.09 31.28
CA SER A 8 40.30 36.89 30.69
C SER A 8 40.09 35.39 30.38
N PHE A 9 39.16 34.76 31.06
CA PHE A 9 38.64 33.43 30.67
C PHE A 9 37.54 33.62 29.63
N SER A 10 37.86 33.24 28.38
CA SER A 10 36.87 33.13 27.32
C SER A 10 36.06 31.82 27.52
N VAL A 11 34.83 31.97 27.93
CA VAL A 11 33.86 30.83 27.99
C VAL A 11 33.32 30.65 26.57
N VAL A 12 33.82 29.62 25.88
CA VAL A 12 33.23 29.17 24.60
C VAL A 12 32.00 28.34 24.93
N ALA A 13 30.81 28.94 24.78
CA ALA A 13 29.55 28.21 24.88
C ALA A 13 29.31 27.44 23.57
N LEU A 14 29.53 26.13 23.60
CA LEU A 14 29.20 25.19 22.51
C LEU A 14 27.71 24.93 22.52
N ALA A 15 26.91 25.63 21.70
CA ALA A 15 25.51 25.37 21.49
C ALA A 15 25.36 24.15 20.56
N VAL A 16 25.08 22.99 21.13
CA VAL A 16 24.70 21.79 20.38
C VAL A 16 23.23 21.94 19.99
N ALA A 17 22.98 22.38 18.75
CA ALA A 17 21.65 22.37 18.15
C ALA A 17 21.26 20.92 17.82
N LEU A 18 20.41 20.32 18.66
CA LEU A 18 19.81 19.02 18.40
C LEU A 18 18.74 19.20 17.30
N VAL A 19 19.11 18.93 16.05
CA VAL A 19 18.15 18.89 14.94
C VAL A 19 17.34 17.61 15.07
N VAL A 20 16.19 17.70 15.71
CA VAL A 20 15.18 16.65 15.70
C VAL A 20 14.53 16.69 14.32
N ALA A 21 15.06 15.90 13.38
CA ALA A 21 14.37 15.65 12.11
C ALA A 21 13.08 14.86 12.42
N PRO A 22 11.89 15.32 11.98
CA PRO A 22 10.69 14.52 12.09
C PRO A 22 10.92 13.25 11.27
N ALA A 23 10.88 12.09 11.92
CA ALA A 23 10.83 10.80 11.25
C ALA A 23 9.51 10.75 10.47
N MET A 24 9.53 11.14 9.21
CA MET A 24 8.44 10.90 8.27
C MET A 24 8.32 9.38 8.20
N ALA A 25 7.26 8.83 8.80
CA ALA A 25 6.92 7.43 8.63
C ALA A 25 6.78 7.19 7.13
N GLN A 26 7.71 6.45 6.54
CA GLN A 26 7.66 6.09 5.13
C GLN A 26 6.46 5.16 4.96
N VAL A 27 5.44 5.62 4.23
CA VAL A 27 4.35 4.76 3.78
C VAL A 27 4.96 3.65 2.92
N PRO A 28 4.73 2.36 3.25
CA PRO A 28 5.30 1.27 2.47
C PRO A 28 4.91 1.39 1.00
N ASN A 29 5.88 1.27 0.09
CA ASN A 29 5.57 1.22 -1.32
C ASN A 29 5.07 -0.19 -1.68
N PHE A 30 3.77 -0.33 -1.84
CA PHE A 30 3.12 -1.60 -2.21
C PHE A 30 3.30 -1.96 -3.69
N ASP A 31 3.78 -1.03 -4.50
CA ASP A 31 3.99 -1.26 -5.93
C ASP A 31 5.32 -2.00 -6.23
N ASP A 32 6.21 -2.14 -5.24
CA ASP A 32 7.55 -2.73 -5.41
C ASP A 32 7.64 -4.19 -4.92
N ARG A 33 6.55 -4.76 -4.42
CA ARG A 33 6.55 -6.11 -3.84
C ARG A 33 5.33 -6.92 -4.28
N PRO A 34 5.41 -8.26 -4.26
CA PRO A 34 4.24 -9.11 -4.47
C PRO A 34 3.15 -8.79 -3.46
N THR A 35 1.91 -8.75 -3.93
CA THR A 35 0.73 -8.50 -3.09
C THR A 35 -0.36 -9.51 -3.42
N GLY A 36 -0.94 -10.09 -2.39
CA GLY A 36 -1.94 -11.13 -2.45
C GLY A 36 -1.70 -12.18 -1.39
N PHE A 37 -2.64 -13.10 -1.22
CA PHE A 37 -2.54 -14.20 -0.26
C PHE A 37 -2.76 -15.57 -0.91
N LEU A 38 -3.23 -15.63 -2.15
CA LEU A 38 -3.49 -16.87 -2.86
C LEU A 38 -2.28 -17.26 -3.72
N SER A 39 -1.54 -18.26 -3.25
CA SER A 39 -0.40 -18.79 -3.99
C SER A 39 -0.82 -19.65 -5.19
N LEU A 40 0.09 -19.87 -6.13
CA LEU A 40 -0.16 -20.76 -7.30
C LEU A 40 -0.58 -22.17 -6.86
N SER A 41 0.06 -22.73 -5.83
CA SER A 41 -0.26 -24.06 -5.30
C SER A 41 -1.65 -24.14 -4.66
N ALA A 42 -2.19 -23.00 -4.19
CA ALA A 42 -3.54 -22.88 -3.65
C ALA A 42 -4.61 -22.52 -4.70
N GLY A 43 -4.24 -22.54 -5.98
CA GLY A 43 -5.16 -22.23 -7.09
C GLY A 43 -5.15 -20.77 -7.55
N GLY A 44 -4.16 -19.99 -7.11
CA GLY A 44 -3.92 -18.63 -7.61
C GLY A 44 -3.36 -18.63 -9.04
N MET A 45 -3.17 -17.42 -9.57
CA MET A 45 -2.57 -17.21 -10.88
C MET A 45 -1.03 -17.33 -10.81
N PRO A 46 -0.36 -17.61 -11.95
CA PRO A 46 1.11 -17.59 -12.01
C PRO A 46 1.67 -16.24 -11.55
N PRO A 47 2.78 -16.22 -10.78
CA PRO A 47 3.36 -14.98 -10.27
C PRO A 47 3.71 -13.94 -11.33
N ASP A 48 4.06 -14.38 -12.55
CA ASP A 48 4.45 -13.57 -13.69
C ASP A 48 3.26 -13.09 -14.56
N SER A 49 2.03 -13.22 -14.07
CA SER A 49 0.81 -12.87 -14.83
C SER A 49 0.76 -11.40 -15.28
N TRP A 50 1.54 -10.50 -14.69
CA TRP A 50 1.73 -9.12 -15.14
C TRP A 50 2.90 -8.96 -16.15
N GLY A 51 3.52 -10.05 -16.60
CA GLY A 51 4.66 -9.98 -17.51
C GLY A 51 4.41 -9.09 -18.72
N GLY A 52 5.32 -8.12 -18.97
CA GLY A 52 5.18 -7.14 -20.04
C GLY A 52 4.16 -6.04 -19.83
N THR A 53 3.46 -6.00 -18.69
CA THR A 53 2.48 -4.96 -18.35
C THR A 53 3.12 -3.88 -17.48
N SER A 54 2.94 -2.60 -17.82
CA SER A 54 3.38 -1.51 -16.95
C SER A 54 2.43 -1.31 -15.76
N LEU A 55 2.95 -0.75 -14.67
CA LEU A 55 2.20 -0.49 -13.45
C LEU A 55 0.96 0.38 -13.71
N GLY A 56 1.09 1.46 -14.48
CA GLY A 56 -0.02 2.33 -14.82
C GLY A 56 -1.10 1.62 -15.65
N THR A 57 -0.70 0.69 -16.53
CA THR A 57 -1.65 -0.13 -17.28
C THR A 57 -2.37 -1.11 -16.37
N ALA A 58 -1.66 -1.81 -15.47
CA ALA A 58 -2.26 -2.70 -14.49
C ALA A 58 -3.26 -1.96 -13.59
N LYS A 59 -2.92 -0.77 -13.09
CA LYS A 59 -3.81 0.10 -12.30
C LYS A 59 -5.09 0.45 -13.06
N ARG A 60 -4.99 0.82 -14.34
CA ARG A 60 -6.15 1.13 -15.18
C ARG A 60 -7.03 -0.10 -15.41
N LEU A 61 -6.43 -1.25 -15.72
CA LEU A 61 -7.16 -2.51 -15.93
C LEU A 61 -7.94 -2.91 -14.68
N VAL A 62 -7.30 -2.92 -13.51
CA VAL A 62 -7.96 -3.24 -12.24
C VAL A 62 -9.12 -2.28 -11.95
N SER A 63 -8.92 -0.97 -12.17
CA SER A 63 -9.97 0.02 -11.93
C SER A 63 -11.15 -0.09 -12.90
N ALA A 64 -10.93 -0.60 -14.11
CA ALA A 64 -11.96 -0.76 -15.13
C ALA A 64 -12.79 -2.04 -14.98
N LEU A 65 -12.38 -2.98 -14.11
CA LEU A 65 -13.14 -4.21 -13.88
C LEU A 65 -14.52 -3.89 -13.29
N PRO A 66 -15.61 -4.56 -13.75
CA PRO A 66 -16.95 -4.34 -13.17
C PRO A 66 -17.03 -4.90 -11.74
N ALA A 67 -17.72 -4.20 -10.84
CA ALA A 67 -17.97 -4.68 -9.48
C ALA A 67 -18.89 -5.92 -9.46
N ALA A 68 -19.84 -5.98 -10.38
CA ALA A 68 -20.80 -7.09 -10.49
C ALA A 68 -20.79 -7.68 -11.92
N PRO A 69 -19.82 -8.54 -12.25
CA PRO A 69 -19.78 -9.18 -13.56
C PRO A 69 -20.95 -10.16 -13.72
N ARG A 70 -21.57 -10.17 -14.91
CA ARG A 70 -22.72 -11.03 -15.23
C ARG A 70 -22.35 -12.52 -15.34
N SER A 71 -21.10 -12.80 -15.73
CA SER A 71 -20.58 -14.15 -15.89
C SER A 71 -19.89 -14.64 -14.62
N ARG A 72 -20.23 -15.84 -14.14
CA ARG A 72 -19.54 -16.48 -13.01
C ARG A 72 -18.06 -16.67 -13.33
N ALA A 73 -17.71 -17.14 -14.53
CA ALA A 73 -16.33 -17.35 -14.92
C ALA A 73 -15.53 -16.04 -14.91
N LEU A 74 -16.14 -14.92 -15.33
CA LEU A 74 -15.49 -13.63 -15.27
C LEU A 74 -15.28 -13.18 -13.81
N ARG A 75 -16.25 -13.40 -12.92
CA ARG A 75 -16.11 -13.13 -11.48
C ARG A 75 -14.95 -13.92 -10.89
N ASP A 76 -14.86 -15.22 -11.20
CA ASP A 76 -13.80 -16.10 -10.68
C ASP A 76 -12.41 -15.65 -11.16
N VAL A 77 -12.27 -15.25 -12.43
CA VAL A 77 -11.03 -14.71 -12.96
C VAL A 77 -10.68 -13.38 -12.32
N GLN A 78 -11.63 -12.46 -12.20
CA GLN A 78 -11.41 -11.16 -11.54
C GLN A 78 -10.97 -11.37 -10.08
N PHE A 79 -11.67 -12.22 -9.35
CA PHE A 79 -11.31 -12.56 -7.98
C PHE A 79 -9.86 -13.05 -7.90
N LYS A 80 -9.48 -14.02 -8.73
CA LYS A 80 -8.09 -14.54 -8.77
C LYS A 80 -7.08 -13.44 -9.06
N VAL A 81 -7.34 -12.55 -10.00
CA VAL A 81 -6.44 -11.41 -10.29
C VAL A 81 -6.24 -10.51 -9.06
N MET A 82 -7.31 -10.31 -8.26
CA MET A 82 -7.21 -9.48 -7.06
C MET A 82 -6.39 -10.13 -5.95
N VAL A 83 -6.64 -11.41 -5.65
CA VAL A 83 -6.13 -12.07 -4.44
C VAL A 83 -4.86 -12.89 -4.64
N SER A 84 -4.47 -13.20 -5.89
CA SER A 84 -3.26 -13.97 -6.16
C SER A 84 -2.00 -13.19 -5.79
N GLU A 85 -1.01 -13.92 -5.28
CA GLU A 85 0.33 -13.43 -5.00
C GLU A 85 1.11 -13.23 -6.30
N LEU A 86 0.97 -12.05 -6.90
CA LEU A 86 1.58 -11.71 -8.18
C LEU A 86 2.81 -10.84 -7.98
N ALA A 87 3.85 -11.09 -8.78
CA ALA A 87 4.98 -10.18 -8.88
C ALA A 87 4.51 -8.78 -9.35
N PRO A 88 5.14 -7.71 -8.89
CA PRO A 88 4.74 -6.36 -9.29
C PRO A 88 4.93 -6.16 -10.80
N PRO A 89 4.03 -5.39 -11.47
CA PRO A 89 4.22 -4.97 -12.85
C PRO A 89 5.46 -4.09 -13.02
N ALA A 90 5.93 -3.91 -14.25
CA ALA A 90 7.06 -3.03 -14.53
C ALA A 90 6.77 -1.59 -14.08
N PRO A 91 7.64 -0.96 -13.25
CA PRO A 91 7.44 0.40 -12.77
C PRO A 91 7.47 1.41 -13.93
N ASP A 92 6.56 2.37 -13.93
CA ASP A 92 6.46 3.41 -14.96
C ASP A 92 6.25 4.82 -14.39
N GLY A 93 6.48 5.00 -13.07
CA GLY A 93 6.28 6.27 -12.39
C GLY A 93 4.81 6.70 -12.26
N SER A 94 3.86 5.77 -12.46
CA SER A 94 2.44 6.08 -12.34
C SER A 94 2.07 6.58 -10.94
N PRO A 95 1.19 7.61 -10.84
CA PRO A 95 0.88 8.25 -9.56
C PRO A 95 0.08 7.34 -8.62
N PRO A 96 0.04 7.68 -7.31
CA PRO A 96 -0.85 7.03 -6.35
C PRO A 96 -2.33 7.08 -6.79
N PRO A 97 -3.19 6.20 -6.25
CA PRO A 97 -2.88 5.17 -5.27
C PRO A 97 -2.14 3.97 -5.87
N SER A 98 -1.58 3.11 -4.98
CA SER A 98 -0.88 1.89 -5.36
C SER A 98 -1.79 0.89 -6.09
N LEU A 99 -1.21 -0.07 -6.82
CA LEU A 99 -1.97 -1.18 -7.42
C LEU A 99 -2.67 -2.00 -6.32
N PHE A 100 -2.01 -2.17 -5.18
CA PHE A 100 -2.58 -2.83 -4.02
C PHE A 100 -3.85 -2.13 -3.53
N ALA A 101 -3.81 -0.81 -3.32
CA ALA A 101 -4.97 -0.03 -2.91
C ALA A 101 -6.14 -0.16 -3.92
N ARG A 102 -5.84 -0.19 -5.22
CA ARG A 102 -6.86 -0.41 -6.25
C ARG A 102 -7.47 -1.80 -6.22
N LYS A 103 -6.68 -2.84 -5.93
CA LYS A 103 -7.19 -4.20 -5.71
C LYS A 103 -8.13 -4.25 -4.50
N VAL A 104 -7.72 -3.64 -3.38
CA VAL A 104 -8.53 -3.56 -2.16
C VAL A 104 -9.87 -2.84 -2.42
N ASP A 105 -9.83 -1.67 -3.07
CA ASP A 105 -11.03 -0.93 -3.45
C ASP A 105 -11.97 -1.76 -4.35
N ARG A 106 -11.41 -2.54 -5.27
CA ARG A 106 -12.20 -3.41 -6.14
C ARG A 106 -12.83 -4.59 -5.39
N LEU A 107 -12.11 -5.23 -4.46
CA LEU A 107 -12.66 -6.27 -3.58
C LEU A 107 -13.81 -5.73 -2.73
N ALA A 108 -13.66 -4.51 -2.18
CA ALA A 108 -14.72 -3.82 -1.46
C ALA A 108 -15.97 -3.63 -2.35
N ALA A 109 -15.78 -3.11 -3.56
CA ALA A 109 -16.88 -2.91 -4.51
C ALA A 109 -17.57 -4.22 -4.97
N MET A 110 -16.86 -5.36 -4.92
CA MET A 110 -17.41 -6.69 -5.19
C MET A 110 -18.14 -7.32 -3.99
N GLY A 111 -18.08 -6.70 -2.81
CA GLY A 111 -18.65 -7.22 -1.57
C GLY A 111 -17.82 -8.34 -0.91
N GLU A 112 -16.54 -8.46 -1.27
CA GLU A 112 -15.63 -9.52 -0.82
C GLU A 112 -14.92 -9.12 0.50
N ALA A 113 -15.68 -8.79 1.55
CA ALA A 113 -15.17 -8.23 2.80
C ALA A 113 -14.16 -9.14 3.53
N GLU A 114 -14.38 -10.46 3.58
CA GLU A 114 -13.45 -11.39 4.21
C GLU A 114 -12.10 -11.46 3.46
N ASN A 115 -12.17 -11.56 2.14
CA ASN A 115 -10.99 -11.61 1.27
C ASN A 115 -10.21 -10.30 1.27
N LEU A 116 -10.91 -9.17 1.40
CA LEU A 116 -10.31 -7.86 1.58
C LEU A 116 -9.50 -7.80 2.89
N ASN A 117 -10.09 -8.26 4.00
CA ASN A 117 -9.41 -8.29 5.30
C ASN A 117 -8.17 -9.20 5.26
N GLU A 118 -8.25 -10.37 4.62
CA GLU A 118 -7.12 -11.28 4.47
C GLU A 118 -6.01 -10.63 3.62
N MET A 119 -6.39 -9.97 2.53
CA MET A 119 -5.45 -9.27 1.66
C MET A 119 -4.70 -8.15 2.38
N VAL A 120 -5.40 -7.34 3.19
CA VAL A 120 -4.77 -6.28 3.99
C VAL A 120 -3.85 -6.86 5.06
N ARG A 121 -4.27 -7.96 5.71
CA ARG A 121 -3.45 -8.65 6.72
C ARG A 121 -2.17 -9.22 6.11
N SER A 122 -2.26 -9.88 4.96
CA SER A 122 -1.10 -10.46 4.27
C SER A 122 -0.07 -9.41 3.83
N ALA A 123 -0.53 -8.20 3.53
CA ALA A 123 0.32 -7.08 3.12
C ALA A 123 0.98 -6.31 4.29
N GLY A 124 0.68 -6.67 5.55
CA GLY A 124 1.24 -6.00 6.73
C GLY A 124 0.36 -4.88 7.30
N GLY A 125 -0.92 -4.83 6.95
CA GLY A 125 -1.91 -3.98 7.60
C GLY A 125 -2.23 -2.66 6.88
N TYR A 126 -2.71 -1.67 7.63
CA TYR A 126 -3.36 -0.45 7.14
C TYR A 126 -2.38 0.75 6.98
N ALA A 127 -1.13 0.49 6.66
CA ALA A 127 -0.12 1.56 6.54
C ALA A 127 -0.36 2.51 5.34
N ASP A 128 -1.10 2.06 4.32
CA ASP A 128 -1.50 2.89 3.18
C ASP A 128 -2.86 3.56 3.48
N PRO A 129 -2.95 4.91 3.49
CA PRO A 129 -4.20 5.63 3.76
C PRO A 129 -5.33 5.29 2.78
N ALA A 130 -5.01 4.99 1.52
CA ALA A 130 -6.01 4.60 0.52
C ALA A 130 -6.59 3.20 0.83
N VAL A 131 -5.75 2.28 1.32
CA VAL A 131 -6.18 0.96 1.81
C VAL A 131 -7.07 1.11 3.03
N ALA A 132 -6.66 1.91 4.01
CA ALA A 132 -7.45 2.16 5.21
C ALA A 132 -8.83 2.74 4.86
N ALA A 133 -8.89 3.72 3.95
CA ALA A 133 -10.15 4.31 3.49
C ALA A 133 -11.06 3.28 2.79
N ALA A 134 -10.51 2.43 1.91
CA ALA A 134 -11.27 1.40 1.21
C ALA A 134 -11.87 0.37 2.19
N VAL A 135 -11.10 -0.03 3.22
CA VAL A 135 -11.59 -0.95 4.26
C VAL A 135 -12.70 -0.32 5.10
N VAL A 136 -12.53 0.92 5.53
CA VAL A 136 -13.56 1.64 6.31
C VAL A 136 -14.86 1.74 5.50
N ASN A 137 -14.77 2.12 4.22
CA ASN A 137 -15.94 2.19 3.34
C ASN A 137 -16.63 0.84 3.16
N SER A 138 -15.84 -0.24 2.99
CA SER A 138 -16.39 -1.60 2.89
C SER A 138 -17.13 -2.05 4.15
N LEU A 139 -16.58 -1.72 5.33
CA LEU A 139 -17.22 -2.05 6.61
C LEU A 139 -18.51 -1.25 6.83
N MET A 140 -18.53 0.02 6.45
CA MET A 140 -19.74 0.84 6.52
C MET A 140 -20.86 0.29 5.63
N LEU A 141 -20.54 -0.06 4.39
CA LEU A 141 -21.51 -0.64 3.45
C LEU A 141 -22.04 -2.02 3.92
N ALA A 142 -21.21 -2.81 4.60
CA ALA A 142 -21.63 -4.09 5.17
C ALA A 142 -22.59 -3.90 6.36
N GLY A 143 -22.34 -2.90 7.20
CA GLY A 143 -23.18 -2.60 8.37
C GLY A 143 -24.52 -1.94 8.05
N GLU A 144 -24.68 -1.31 6.89
CA GLU A 144 -25.95 -0.74 6.45
C GLU A 144 -26.96 -1.78 5.92
N ASN A 145 -26.54 -3.03 5.75
CA ASN A 145 -27.36 -4.12 5.22
C ASN A 145 -27.87 -5.12 6.28
N GLU A 146 -27.59 -4.85 7.57
CA GLU A 146 -28.16 -5.58 8.72
C GLU A 146 -29.33 -4.83 9.33
#